data_3c0f65a165c3438dd9ab201ce3762e94
#
_entry.id   3c0f65a165c3438dd9ab201ce3762e94
#
_cell.length_a   1.000
_cell.length_b   1.000
_cell.length_c   1.000
_cell.angle_alpha   90.00
_cell.angle_beta   90.00
_cell.angle_gamma   90.00
#
_symmetry.space_group_name_H-M   'P 1'
#
loop_
_entity.id
_entity.type
_entity.pdbx_description
1 polymer ?
#
loop_
_entity_poly.entity_id
_entity_poly.type
_entity_poly.pdbx_seq_one_letter_code
_entity_poly.pdbx_strand_id
1 'polypeptide(L)'
;IDGCTSSAIGAAVANGKPTTFITGDIGFLYDTNALWNNYIPKNFKIILINNGGGGIFRILPGHEETPVFNTFFETSHCHTAEHLAKMYGFNYTIASDETTLEQALDVFYSNNDQPQLLEIFTPTRKNDSILLNYFKHLL
;
A
#
# COMPACT_ATOMS: atom_id res chain seq x y z
N ILE A 1 -8.62 -5.00 -7.65
CA ILE A 1 -8.40 -4.64 -6.24
C ILE A 1 -8.18 -5.87 -5.39
N ASP A 2 -8.94 -6.91 -5.60
CA ASP A 2 -8.76 -8.21 -4.94
C ASP A 2 -7.75 -9.07 -5.71
N GLY A 3 -6.97 -9.90 -5.00
CA GLY A 3 -5.97 -10.80 -5.59
C GLY A 3 -4.61 -10.15 -5.95
N CYS A 4 -4.41 -8.87 -5.69
CA CYS A 4 -3.14 -8.21 -6.01
C CYS A 4 -1.98 -8.69 -5.14
N THR A 5 -2.19 -8.82 -3.83
CA THR A 5 -1.19 -9.32 -2.88
C THR A 5 -0.88 -10.80 -3.16
N SER A 6 -1.92 -11.60 -3.36
CA SER A 6 -1.79 -13.02 -3.72
C SER A 6 -0.97 -13.23 -5.00
N SER A 7 -1.25 -12.43 -6.04
CA SER A 7 -0.52 -12.49 -7.31
C SER A 7 0.95 -12.09 -7.15
N ALA A 8 1.23 -11.04 -6.36
CA ALA A 8 2.60 -10.59 -6.10
C ALA A 8 3.41 -11.64 -5.33
N ILE A 9 2.81 -12.27 -4.31
CA ILE A 9 3.45 -13.38 -3.57
C ILE A 9 3.69 -14.57 -4.50
N GLY A 10 2.69 -14.96 -5.30
CA GLY A 10 2.84 -16.05 -6.27
C GLY A 10 3.98 -15.81 -7.26
N ALA A 11 4.08 -14.58 -7.78
CA ALA A 11 5.18 -14.18 -8.65
C ALA A 11 6.54 -14.22 -7.94
N ALA A 12 6.63 -13.75 -6.68
CA ALA A 12 7.85 -13.79 -5.89
C ALA A 12 8.33 -15.23 -5.64
N VAL A 13 7.41 -16.13 -5.29
CA VAL A 13 7.70 -17.56 -5.10
C VAL A 13 8.17 -18.21 -6.41
N ALA A 14 7.48 -17.93 -7.51
CA ALA A 14 7.79 -18.56 -8.80
C ALA A 14 9.14 -18.11 -9.38
N ASN A 15 9.50 -16.83 -9.23
CA ASN A 15 10.74 -16.31 -9.82
C ASN A 15 11.97 -16.45 -8.91
N GLY A 16 11.77 -16.62 -7.58
CA GLY A 16 12.84 -16.74 -6.58
C GLY A 16 13.71 -15.49 -6.40
N LYS A 17 13.32 -14.35 -6.97
CA LYS A 17 14.09 -13.10 -6.93
C LYS A 17 13.53 -12.15 -5.87
N PRO A 18 14.34 -11.18 -5.37
CA PRO A 18 13.82 -10.09 -4.57
C PRO A 18 12.66 -9.40 -5.29
N THR A 19 11.53 -9.28 -4.61
CA THR A 19 10.32 -8.73 -5.19
C THR A 19 9.77 -7.63 -4.28
N THR A 20 9.54 -6.45 -4.84
CA THR A 20 8.86 -5.34 -4.16
C THR A 20 7.47 -5.15 -4.78
N PHE A 21 6.45 -5.25 -3.95
CA PHE A 21 5.06 -5.01 -4.31
C PHE A 21 4.62 -3.65 -3.79
N ILE A 22 4.07 -2.80 -4.65
CA ILE A 22 3.53 -1.49 -4.29
C ILE A 22 2.02 -1.55 -4.42
N THR A 23 1.31 -1.19 -3.35
CA THR A 23 -0.16 -1.25 -3.30
C THR A 23 -0.74 -0.10 -2.48
N GLY A 24 -2.03 0.19 -2.68
CA GLY A 24 -2.81 1.07 -1.80
C GLY A 24 -3.43 0.32 -0.63
N ASP A 25 -3.87 1.06 0.39
CA ASP A 25 -4.48 0.56 1.61
C ASP A 25 -5.71 -0.31 1.36
N ILE A 26 -6.65 0.13 0.55
CA ILE A 26 -7.85 -0.67 0.23
C ILE A 26 -7.48 -1.95 -0.50
N GLY A 27 -6.59 -1.89 -1.50
CA GLY A 27 -6.13 -3.09 -2.22
C GLY A 27 -5.42 -4.09 -1.32
N PHE A 28 -4.63 -3.60 -0.36
CA PHE A 28 -3.98 -4.42 0.64
C PHE A 28 -5.00 -5.08 1.58
N LEU A 29 -5.95 -4.31 2.13
CA LEU A 29 -6.96 -4.81 3.06
C LEU A 29 -7.87 -5.87 2.43
N TYR A 30 -8.19 -5.75 1.14
CA TYR A 30 -9.02 -6.72 0.42
C TYR A 30 -8.34 -8.09 0.23
N ASP A 31 -7.01 -8.17 0.24
CA ASP A 31 -6.26 -9.41 -0.07
C ASP A 31 -5.21 -9.74 1.01
N THR A 32 -5.46 -9.36 2.26
CA THR A 32 -4.57 -9.65 3.40
C THR A 32 -4.50 -11.14 3.74
N ASN A 33 -5.51 -11.93 3.38
CA ASN A 33 -5.50 -13.38 3.53
C ASN A 33 -4.37 -14.06 2.74
N ALA A 34 -3.77 -13.40 1.76
CA ALA A 34 -2.57 -13.89 1.07
C ALA A 34 -1.34 -13.99 1.99
N LEU A 35 -1.33 -13.31 3.14
CA LEU A 35 -0.15 -13.18 4.00
C LEU A 35 0.00 -14.28 5.05
N TRP A 36 -1.01 -15.12 5.30
CA TRP A 36 -0.98 -16.12 6.37
C TRP A 36 -0.18 -17.39 6.05
N ASN A 37 0.27 -17.54 4.84
CA ASN A 37 0.99 -18.75 4.40
C ASN A 37 2.48 -18.75 4.82
N ASN A 38 3.09 -19.95 4.84
CA ASN A 38 4.46 -20.17 5.31
C ASN A 38 5.52 -20.18 4.19
N TYR A 39 5.17 -19.80 2.95
CA TYR A 39 6.07 -19.85 1.79
C TYR A 39 6.41 -18.47 1.24
N ILE A 40 6.02 -17.39 1.93
CA ILE A 40 6.41 -16.02 1.55
C ILE A 40 7.93 -15.89 1.64
N PRO A 41 8.62 -15.50 0.54
CA PRO A 41 10.07 -15.34 0.57
C PRO A 41 10.51 -14.24 1.54
N LYS A 42 11.62 -14.46 2.26
CA LYS A 42 12.18 -13.48 3.20
C LYS A 42 12.56 -12.15 2.54
N ASN A 43 12.89 -12.17 1.27
CA ASN A 43 13.22 -11.00 0.45
C ASN A 43 11.99 -10.36 -0.23
N PHE A 44 10.77 -10.77 0.16
CA PHE A 44 9.53 -10.13 -0.30
C PHE A 44 9.28 -8.85 0.49
N LYS A 45 8.94 -7.79 -0.22
CA LYS A 45 8.78 -6.45 0.32
C LYS A 45 7.47 -5.83 -0.15
N ILE A 46 6.77 -5.16 0.77
CA ILE A 46 5.53 -4.43 0.48
C ILE A 46 5.75 -2.95 0.78
N ILE A 47 5.52 -2.09 -0.20
CA ILE A 47 5.33 -0.65 0.01
C ILE A 47 3.83 -0.39 -0.06
N LEU A 48 3.27 0.01 1.07
CA LEU A 48 1.86 0.29 1.24
C LEU A 48 1.63 1.80 1.28
N ILE A 49 0.95 2.33 0.29
CA ILE A 49 0.53 3.74 0.28
C ILE A 49 -0.82 3.85 0.97
N ASN A 50 -0.81 4.40 2.18
CA ASN A 50 -2.03 4.59 2.97
C ASN A 50 -2.48 6.05 2.90
N ASN A 51 -3.54 6.28 2.14
CA ASN A 51 -4.20 7.58 2.05
C ASN A 51 -5.56 7.62 2.78
N GLY A 52 -5.90 6.54 3.51
CA GLY A 52 -7.12 6.44 4.29
C GLY A 52 -8.38 6.17 3.47
N GLY A 53 -8.26 5.54 2.28
CA GLY A 53 -9.41 5.16 1.48
C GLY A 53 -9.17 5.01 -0.03
N GLY A 54 -10.23 4.72 -0.77
CA GLY A 54 -10.21 4.52 -2.22
C GLY A 54 -10.12 5.82 -3.02
N GLY A 55 -9.00 6.51 -2.96
CA GLY A 55 -8.78 7.83 -3.60
C GLY A 55 -9.01 7.86 -5.11
N ILE A 56 -9.01 6.71 -5.79
CA ILE A 56 -9.30 6.64 -7.22
C ILE A 56 -10.67 7.19 -7.59
N PHE A 57 -11.65 7.09 -6.72
CA PHE A 57 -12.99 7.60 -6.99
C PHE A 57 -13.05 9.13 -7.07
N ARG A 58 -12.08 9.83 -6.45
CA ARG A 58 -11.97 11.30 -6.51
C ARG A 58 -11.46 11.82 -7.85
N ILE A 59 -10.77 11.02 -8.63
CA ILE A 59 -10.26 11.42 -9.95
C ILE A 59 -11.25 11.13 -11.08
N LEU A 60 -12.34 10.41 -10.79
CA LEU A 60 -13.36 10.11 -11.79
C LEU A 60 -14.23 11.34 -12.05
N PRO A 61 -14.57 11.65 -13.34
CA PRO A 61 -15.46 12.76 -13.66
C PRO A 61 -16.83 12.59 -13.02
N GLY A 62 -17.38 13.68 -12.47
CA GLY A 62 -18.75 13.70 -11.95
C GLY A 62 -18.88 13.16 -10.52
N HIS A 63 -17.79 12.92 -9.78
CA HIS A 63 -17.90 12.60 -8.38
C HIS A 63 -18.41 13.81 -7.58
N GLU A 64 -19.27 13.55 -6.62
CA GLU A 64 -19.74 14.54 -5.64
C GLU A 64 -19.38 14.07 -4.23
N GLU A 65 -18.78 14.94 -3.44
CA GLU A 65 -18.40 14.63 -2.06
C GLU A 65 -19.64 14.61 -1.16
N THR A 66 -20.24 13.45 -0.98
CA THR A 66 -21.41 13.21 -0.16
C THR A 66 -21.12 12.18 0.93
N PRO A 67 -21.91 12.08 2.01
CA PRO A 67 -21.78 10.99 2.98
C PRO A 67 -21.82 9.60 2.35
N VAL A 68 -22.64 9.40 1.32
CA VAL A 68 -22.75 8.15 0.56
C VAL A 68 -21.43 7.86 -0.18
N PHE A 69 -20.86 8.88 -0.85
CA PHE A 69 -19.59 8.76 -1.54
C PHE A 69 -18.46 8.36 -0.57
N ASN A 70 -18.34 9.08 0.55
CA ASN A 70 -17.28 8.82 1.53
C ASN A 70 -17.40 7.43 2.17
N THR A 71 -18.64 6.96 2.42
CA THR A 71 -18.87 5.68 3.09
C THR A 71 -18.74 4.48 2.16
N PHE A 72 -19.30 4.54 0.95
CA PHE A 72 -19.45 3.36 0.10
C PHE A 72 -18.53 3.33 -1.12
N PHE A 73 -18.06 4.48 -1.59
CA PHE A 73 -17.13 4.54 -2.72
C PHE A 73 -15.70 4.74 -2.25
N GLU A 74 -15.42 5.81 -1.52
CA GLU A 74 -14.08 6.06 -0.99
C GLU A 74 -13.72 5.09 0.15
N THR A 75 -14.72 4.64 0.90
CA THR A 75 -14.52 3.71 2.03
C THR A 75 -13.49 4.27 3.03
N SER A 76 -13.68 5.53 3.42
CA SER A 76 -12.73 6.24 4.28
C SER A 76 -12.50 5.52 5.61
N HIS A 77 -11.24 5.38 6.03
CA HIS A 77 -10.85 4.66 7.24
C HIS A 77 -9.62 5.30 7.91
N CYS A 78 -9.33 4.84 9.14
CA CYS A 78 -8.11 5.17 9.87
C CYS A 78 -7.31 3.91 10.29
N HIS A 79 -7.42 2.85 9.52
CA HIS A 79 -6.69 1.61 9.77
C HIS A 79 -5.22 1.74 9.37
N THR A 80 -4.37 0.98 10.07
CA THR A 80 -2.96 0.77 9.73
C THR A 80 -2.70 -0.71 9.49
N ALA A 81 -1.63 -1.03 8.76
CA ALA A 81 -1.23 -2.41 8.53
C ALA A 81 -0.44 -3.04 9.69
N GLU A 82 -0.13 -2.28 10.76
CA GLU A 82 0.78 -2.68 11.82
C GLU A 82 0.45 -4.06 12.42
N HIS A 83 -0.80 -4.25 12.85
CA HIS A 83 -1.23 -5.50 13.49
C HIS A 83 -1.20 -6.69 12.53
N LEU A 84 -1.56 -6.47 11.27
CA LEU A 84 -1.51 -7.50 10.23
C LEU A 84 -0.05 -7.86 9.88
N ALA A 85 0.81 -6.87 9.73
CA ALA A 85 2.23 -7.09 9.47
C ALA A 85 2.87 -7.92 10.59
N LYS A 86 2.65 -7.55 11.84
CA LYS A 86 3.14 -8.30 13.02
C LYS A 86 2.56 -9.71 13.11
N MET A 87 1.26 -9.86 12.87
CA MET A 87 0.58 -11.15 12.90
C MET A 87 1.16 -12.13 11.88
N TYR A 88 1.56 -11.64 10.70
CA TYR A 88 2.08 -12.45 9.61
C TYR A 88 3.62 -12.49 9.52
N GLY A 89 4.33 -11.95 10.53
CA GLY A 89 5.78 -12.04 10.64
C GLY A 89 6.55 -11.10 9.71
N PHE A 90 5.94 -9.99 9.28
CA PHE A 90 6.62 -8.92 8.57
C PHE A 90 7.30 -7.95 9.54
N ASN A 91 8.50 -7.51 9.21
CA ASN A 91 9.05 -6.29 9.80
C ASN A 91 8.26 -5.10 9.29
N TYR A 92 7.76 -4.29 10.23
CA TYR A 92 6.90 -3.15 9.93
C TYR A 92 7.60 -1.84 10.20
N THR A 93 7.56 -0.94 9.22
CA THR A 93 8.13 0.41 9.29
C THR A 93 7.11 1.41 8.75
N ILE A 94 7.10 2.63 9.26
CA ILE A 94 6.21 3.71 8.82
C ILE A 94 6.99 4.91 8.31
N ALA A 95 6.38 5.66 7.40
CA ALA A 95 6.82 6.98 6.99
C ALA A 95 5.62 7.91 6.78
N SER A 96 5.74 9.18 7.18
CA SER A 96 4.68 10.19 7.04
C SER A 96 5.16 11.51 6.44
N ASP A 97 6.46 11.63 6.19
CA ASP A 97 7.12 12.78 5.59
C ASP A 97 8.38 12.34 4.82
N GLU A 98 9.00 13.25 4.10
CA GLU A 98 10.17 12.98 3.27
C GLU A 98 11.37 12.45 4.07
N THR A 99 11.64 13.03 5.21
CA THR A 99 12.78 12.64 6.06
C THR A 99 12.61 11.22 6.60
N THR A 100 11.43 10.91 7.14
CA THR A 100 11.11 9.57 7.64
C THR A 100 11.05 8.53 6.52
N LEU A 101 10.66 8.93 5.31
CA LEU A 101 10.65 8.05 4.15
C LEU A 101 12.07 7.68 3.70
N GLU A 102 12.99 8.63 3.61
CA GLU A 102 14.39 8.36 3.26
C GLU A 102 15.02 7.37 4.24
N GLN A 103 14.90 7.64 5.55
CA GLN A 103 15.41 6.76 6.59
C GLN A 103 14.79 5.36 6.56
N ALA A 104 13.47 5.29 6.33
CA ALA A 104 12.75 4.02 6.26
C ALA A 104 13.18 3.18 5.04
N LEU A 105 13.41 3.80 3.88
CA LEU A 105 13.85 3.11 2.67
C LEU A 105 15.23 2.47 2.82
N ASP A 106 16.18 3.13 3.50
CA ASP A 106 17.51 2.57 3.75
C ASP A 106 17.43 1.27 4.55
N VAL A 107 16.62 1.26 5.62
CA VAL A 107 16.39 0.05 6.44
C VAL A 107 15.60 -1.00 5.68
N PHE A 108 14.57 -0.59 4.96
CA PHE A 108 13.68 -1.46 4.20
C PHE A 108 14.42 -2.28 3.14
N TYR A 109 15.38 -1.68 2.44
CA TYR A 109 16.15 -2.38 1.41
C TYR A 109 17.39 -3.10 1.92
N SER A 110 17.94 -2.71 3.08
CA SER A 110 19.12 -3.35 3.66
C SER A 110 18.83 -4.70 4.31
N ASN A 111 17.62 -4.92 4.84
CA ASN A 111 17.25 -6.13 5.58
C ASN A 111 16.51 -7.12 4.67
N ASN A 112 16.97 -8.39 4.67
CA ASN A 112 16.38 -9.50 3.93
C ASN A 112 16.15 -10.76 4.79
N ASP A 113 16.24 -10.65 6.10
CA ASP A 113 16.08 -11.80 7.02
C ASP A 113 14.61 -12.14 7.26
N GLN A 114 13.72 -11.17 7.05
CA GLN A 114 12.28 -11.29 7.15
C GLN A 114 11.62 -10.46 6.05
N PRO A 115 10.39 -10.82 5.62
CA PRO A 115 9.60 -9.95 4.74
C PRO A 115 9.40 -8.57 5.37
N GLN A 116 9.40 -7.53 4.56
CA GLN A 116 9.30 -6.13 5.00
C GLN A 116 7.98 -5.52 4.55
N LEU A 117 7.35 -4.71 5.42
CA LEU A 117 6.23 -3.86 5.07
C LEU A 117 6.53 -2.43 5.49
N LEU A 118 6.65 -1.53 4.52
CA LEU A 118 6.76 -0.09 4.71
C LEU A 118 5.40 0.54 4.41
N GLU A 119 4.77 1.12 5.43
CA GLU A 119 3.52 1.87 5.28
C GLU A 119 3.82 3.36 5.21
N ILE A 120 3.43 3.97 4.09
CA ILE A 120 3.64 5.39 3.81
C ILE A 120 2.29 6.10 3.93
N PHE A 121 2.16 6.96 4.95
CA PHE A 121 0.96 7.76 5.13
C PHE A 121 1.00 8.99 4.22
N THR A 122 -0.04 9.16 3.43
CA THR A 122 -0.18 10.31 2.54
C THR A 122 -1.50 11.06 2.82
N PRO A 123 -1.57 12.38 2.55
CA PRO A 123 -2.78 13.14 2.79
C PRO A 123 -3.96 12.65 1.93
N THR A 124 -5.07 12.30 2.56
CA THR A 124 -6.27 11.77 1.89
C THR A 124 -6.80 12.68 0.76
N ARG A 125 -6.80 14.01 0.98
CA ARG A 125 -7.45 14.98 0.08
C ARG A 125 -6.51 15.74 -0.86
N LYS A 126 -5.22 15.38 -0.92
CA LYS A 126 -4.25 16.02 -1.82
C LYS A 126 -3.85 15.13 -2.99
N ASN A 127 -3.98 13.81 -2.84
CA ASN A 127 -3.48 12.85 -3.81
C ASN A 127 -4.17 12.94 -5.17
N ASP A 128 -5.48 13.19 -5.17
CA ASP A 128 -6.27 13.40 -6.38
C ASP A 128 -5.80 14.62 -7.19
N SER A 129 -5.64 15.76 -6.52
CA SER A 129 -5.20 16.99 -7.17
C SER A 129 -3.75 16.90 -7.67
N ILE A 130 -2.87 16.24 -6.93
CA ILE A 130 -1.48 16.00 -7.33
C ILE A 130 -1.44 15.11 -8.57
N LEU A 131 -2.19 14.00 -8.57
CA LEU A 131 -2.23 13.07 -9.69
C LEU A 131 -2.83 13.70 -10.94
N LEU A 132 -3.95 14.43 -10.81
CA LEU A 132 -4.55 15.14 -11.93
C LEU A 132 -3.63 16.22 -12.51
N ASN A 133 -2.90 16.95 -11.66
CA ASN A 133 -1.92 17.93 -12.13
C ASN A 133 -0.73 17.25 -12.84
N TYR A 134 -0.25 16.12 -12.32
CA TYR A 134 0.80 15.34 -13.00
C TYR A 134 0.38 14.93 -14.42
N PHE A 135 -0.82 14.40 -14.59
CA PHE A 135 -1.32 14.04 -15.92
C PHE A 135 -1.47 15.24 -16.87
N LYS A 136 -1.84 16.41 -16.36
CA LYS A 136 -1.90 17.64 -17.18
C LYS A 136 -0.53 18.09 -17.69
N HIS A 137 0.55 17.72 -17.02
CA HIS A 137 1.92 18.09 -17.45
C HIS A 137 2.50 17.09 -18.46
N LEU A 138 1.86 15.93 -18.63
CA LEU A 138 2.27 14.92 -19.62
C LEU A 138 1.62 15.11 -21.00
N LEU A 139 0.57 15.95 -21.08
CA LEU A 139 -0.16 16.28 -22.29
C LEU A 139 0.28 17.64 -22.84
#